data_6b9df79410eb012c3b510c640d9f6e17
#
_entry.id   6b9df79410eb012c3b510c640d9f6e17
#
_cell.length_a   1.000
_cell.length_b   1.000
_cell.length_c   1.000
_cell.angle_alpha   90.00
_cell.angle_beta   90.00
_cell.angle_gamma   90.00
#
_symmetry.space_group_name_H-M   'P 1'
#
loop_
_entity.id
_entity.type
_entity.pdbx_description
1 polymer ?
#
loop_
_entity_poly.entity_id
_entity_poly.type
_entity_poly.pdbx_seq_one_letter_code
_entity_poly.pdbx_strand_id
1 'polypeptide(L)'
;MTRGILLDTDILVDFFHDQEYAKKLIANLQAQGPIRISILSIAELRAGFNSKQAKFFLPKLYDTAVIINVNIEIAELAGEFRFEYGSKGKSLSTVDTLIAATAIIEDCQLVTRNKKD
;
A
#
# COMPACT_ATOMS: atom_id res chain seq x y z
N MET A 1 -13.63 2.59 18.10
CA MET A 1 -13.62 2.14 16.70
C MET A 1 -12.20 1.94 16.23
N THR A 2 -11.95 0.80 15.62
CA THR A 2 -10.64 0.56 15.03
C THR A 2 -10.53 1.26 13.69
N ARG A 3 -9.37 1.85 13.43
CA ARG A 3 -9.08 2.44 12.13
C ARG A 3 -8.93 1.33 11.10
N GLY A 4 -9.23 1.65 9.85
CA GLY A 4 -8.95 0.72 8.76
C GLY A 4 -7.46 0.52 8.58
N ILE A 5 -7.10 -0.56 7.90
CA ILE A 5 -5.70 -0.90 7.62
C ILE A 5 -5.45 -0.72 6.14
N LEU A 6 -4.40 0.01 5.80
CA LEU A 6 -3.90 0.13 4.43
C LEU A 6 -2.51 -0.49 4.38
N LEU A 7 -2.33 -1.51 3.55
CA LEU A 7 -1.02 -2.15 3.41
C LEU A 7 -0.19 -1.45 2.37
N ASP A 8 1.06 -1.17 2.72
CA ASP A 8 2.01 -0.66 1.75
C ASP A 8 2.45 -1.78 0.80
N THR A 9 2.91 -1.40 -0.38
CA THR A 9 3.31 -2.35 -1.40
C THR A 9 4.42 -3.28 -0.95
N ASP A 10 5.37 -2.79 -0.14
CA ASP A 10 6.50 -3.62 0.30
C ASP A 10 6.05 -4.84 1.11
N ILE A 11 5.01 -4.71 1.92
CA ILE A 11 4.45 -5.83 2.67
C ILE A 11 3.84 -6.86 1.70
N LEU A 12 3.14 -6.36 0.67
CA LEU A 12 2.54 -7.25 -0.33
C LEU A 12 3.59 -7.98 -1.15
N VAL A 13 4.66 -7.27 -1.54
CA VAL A 13 5.78 -7.88 -2.26
C VAL A 13 6.37 -9.03 -1.42
N ASP A 14 6.63 -8.76 -0.15
CA ASP A 14 7.18 -9.77 0.74
C ASP A 14 6.24 -10.96 0.92
N PHE A 15 4.93 -10.70 0.99
CA PHE A 15 3.93 -11.75 1.08
C PHE A 15 3.98 -12.66 -0.15
N PHE A 16 4.03 -12.07 -1.34
CA PHE A 16 4.07 -12.87 -2.59
C PHE A 16 5.44 -13.51 -2.83
N HIS A 17 6.48 -13.06 -2.13
CA HIS A 17 7.78 -13.72 -2.11
C HIS A 17 7.90 -14.74 -0.98
N ASP A 18 6.77 -15.09 -0.38
CA ASP A 18 6.70 -16.17 0.60
C ASP A 18 7.45 -15.88 1.90
N GLN A 19 7.59 -14.59 2.25
CA GLN A 19 8.25 -14.22 3.49
C GLN A 19 7.34 -14.51 4.69
N GLU A 20 7.87 -15.24 5.64
CA GLU A 20 7.08 -15.76 6.76
C GLU A 20 6.46 -14.65 7.60
N TYR A 21 7.21 -13.58 7.88
CA TYR A 21 6.68 -12.49 8.69
C TYR A 21 5.48 -11.80 8.02
N ALA A 22 5.53 -11.66 6.69
CA ALA A 22 4.46 -11.01 5.94
C ALA A 22 3.20 -11.86 5.96
N LYS A 23 3.35 -13.17 5.84
CA LYS A 23 2.21 -14.08 5.91
C LYS A 23 1.52 -14.01 7.26
N LYS A 24 2.31 -14.01 8.34
CA LYS A 24 1.77 -13.91 9.70
C LYS A 24 1.11 -12.56 9.95
N LEU A 25 1.77 -11.50 9.50
CA LEU A 25 1.24 -10.15 9.67
C LEU A 25 -0.11 -10.00 8.97
N ILE A 26 -0.19 -10.42 7.72
CA ILE A 26 -1.42 -10.29 6.94
C ILE A 26 -2.53 -11.14 7.54
N ALA A 27 -2.22 -12.36 7.99
CA ALA A 27 -3.21 -13.22 8.63
C ALA A 27 -3.77 -12.55 9.90
N ASN A 28 -2.90 -11.96 10.72
CA ASN A 28 -3.33 -11.25 11.92
C ASN A 28 -4.19 -10.04 11.60
N LEU A 29 -3.83 -9.28 10.58
CA LEU A 29 -4.58 -8.09 10.20
C LEU A 29 -5.95 -8.47 9.61
N GLN A 30 -6.01 -9.52 8.80
CA GLN A 30 -7.27 -10.00 8.24
C GLN A 30 -8.25 -10.46 9.32
N ALA A 31 -7.72 -11.00 10.41
CA ALA A 31 -8.56 -11.41 11.54
C ALA A 31 -9.23 -10.21 12.21
N GLN A 32 -8.68 -9.02 12.07
CA GLN A 32 -9.20 -7.79 12.68
C GLN A 32 -10.17 -7.05 11.78
N GLY A 33 -10.17 -7.32 10.50
CA GLY A 33 -11.05 -6.67 9.54
C GLY A 33 -10.50 -6.69 8.13
N PRO A 34 -11.20 -6.07 7.18
CA PRO A 34 -10.75 -6.09 5.79
C PRO A 34 -9.46 -5.30 5.61
N ILE A 35 -8.61 -5.83 4.76
CA ILE A 35 -7.36 -5.18 4.38
C ILE A 35 -7.63 -4.31 3.17
N ARG A 36 -7.08 -3.10 3.19
CA ARG A 36 -7.19 -2.17 2.07
C ARG A 36 -5.83 -2.01 1.42
N ILE A 37 -5.82 -1.83 0.12
CA ILE A 37 -4.60 -1.52 -0.63
C ILE A 37 -4.90 -0.41 -1.62
N SER A 38 -3.88 0.37 -1.95
CA SER A 38 -4.01 1.39 -2.98
C SER A 38 -4.00 0.74 -4.36
N ILE A 39 -4.78 1.31 -5.29
CA ILE A 39 -4.73 0.87 -6.68
C ILE A 39 -3.31 0.98 -7.25
N LEU A 40 -2.51 1.89 -6.72
CA LEU A 40 -1.11 2.05 -7.13
C LEU A 40 -0.26 0.83 -6.78
N SER A 41 -0.58 0.16 -5.68
CA SER A 41 0.11 -1.07 -5.30
C SER A 41 -0.09 -2.16 -6.33
N ILE A 42 -1.25 -2.17 -6.99
CA ILE A 42 -1.52 -3.13 -8.06
C ILE A 42 -0.53 -2.93 -9.22
N ALA A 43 -0.30 -1.67 -9.61
CA ALA A 43 0.65 -1.37 -10.67
C ALA A 43 2.07 -1.82 -10.31
N GLU A 44 2.48 -1.58 -9.06
CA GLU A 44 3.80 -1.98 -8.60
C GLU A 44 3.95 -3.50 -8.55
N LEU A 45 2.93 -4.19 -8.05
CA LEU A 45 2.94 -5.66 -8.02
C LEU A 45 2.98 -6.25 -9.43
N ARG A 46 2.14 -5.69 -10.33
CA ARG A 46 2.08 -6.19 -11.70
C ARG A 46 3.42 -6.02 -12.42
N ALA A 47 4.13 -4.94 -12.12
CA ALA A 47 5.45 -4.70 -12.70
C ALA A 47 6.47 -5.76 -12.27
N GLY A 48 6.29 -6.33 -11.07
CA GLY A 48 7.19 -7.36 -10.54
C GLY A 48 6.80 -8.79 -10.89
N PHE A 49 5.58 -9.01 -11.41
CA PHE A 49 5.10 -10.35 -11.77
C PHE A 49 5.28 -10.59 -13.26
N ASN A 50 5.67 -11.82 -13.62
CA ASN A 50 5.54 -12.23 -15.02
C ASN A 50 4.05 -12.50 -15.31
N SER A 51 3.69 -12.75 -16.56
CA SER A 51 2.28 -12.93 -16.94
C SER A 51 1.60 -14.08 -16.21
N LYS A 52 2.31 -15.17 -15.98
CA LYS A 52 1.77 -16.33 -15.28
C LYS A 52 1.48 -16.01 -13.82
N GLN A 53 2.42 -15.33 -13.16
CA GLN A 53 2.24 -14.92 -11.76
C GLN A 53 1.10 -13.91 -11.64
N ALA A 54 1.01 -12.96 -12.55
CA ALA A 54 -0.06 -11.96 -12.52
C ALA A 54 -1.43 -12.62 -12.64
N LYS A 55 -1.58 -13.56 -13.53
CA LYS A 55 -2.85 -14.29 -13.72
C LYS A 55 -3.23 -15.11 -12.50
N PHE A 56 -2.23 -15.58 -11.76
CA PHE A 56 -2.49 -16.42 -10.58
C PHE A 56 -2.75 -15.56 -9.34
N PHE A 57 -1.92 -14.55 -9.08
CA PHE A 57 -1.95 -13.81 -7.83
C PHE A 57 -2.93 -12.63 -7.81
N LEU A 58 -3.04 -11.89 -8.90
CA LEU A 58 -3.88 -10.68 -8.89
C LEU A 58 -5.35 -10.96 -8.62
N PRO A 59 -5.98 -11.97 -9.25
CA PRO A 59 -7.38 -12.27 -8.92
C PRO A 59 -7.59 -12.63 -7.45
N LYS A 60 -6.65 -13.34 -6.84
CA LYS A 60 -6.73 -13.67 -5.42
C LYS A 60 -6.66 -12.42 -4.56
N LEU A 61 -5.83 -11.48 -4.93
CA LEU A 61 -5.72 -10.22 -4.22
C LEU A 61 -7.02 -9.43 -4.31
N TYR A 62 -7.62 -9.36 -5.49
CA TYR A 62 -8.89 -8.63 -5.68
C TYR A 62 -10.03 -9.24 -4.87
N ASP A 63 -9.99 -10.55 -4.65
CA ASP A 63 -11.02 -11.23 -3.86
C ASP A 63 -10.87 -11.00 -2.36
N THR A 64 -9.67 -10.65 -1.90
CA THR A 64 -9.37 -10.60 -0.46
C THR A 64 -9.13 -9.21 0.07
N ALA A 65 -8.89 -8.23 -0.78
CA ALA A 65 -8.57 -6.86 -0.34
C ALA A 65 -9.55 -5.85 -0.94
N VAL A 66 -9.75 -4.76 -0.21
CA VAL A 66 -10.51 -3.61 -0.71
C VAL A 66 -9.53 -2.71 -1.43
N ILE A 67 -9.81 -2.39 -2.69
CA ILE A 67 -8.94 -1.57 -3.51
C ILE A 67 -9.40 -0.12 -3.42
N ILE A 68 -8.47 0.78 -3.06
CA ILE A 68 -8.76 2.21 -2.91
C ILE A 68 -8.20 2.95 -4.12
N ASN A 69 -9.07 3.67 -4.82
CA ASN A 69 -8.66 4.49 -5.96
C ASN A 69 -8.05 5.81 -5.49
N VAL A 70 -7.17 6.37 -6.30
CA VAL A 70 -6.64 7.73 -6.06
C VAL A 70 -7.67 8.71 -6.60
N ASN A 71 -8.09 9.64 -5.74
CA ASN A 71 -9.01 10.70 -6.13
C ASN A 71 -8.30 12.06 -6.05
N ILE A 72 -9.03 13.13 -6.33
CA ILE A 72 -8.46 14.49 -6.35
C ILE A 72 -7.91 14.87 -4.98
N GLU A 73 -8.66 14.58 -3.91
CA GLU A 73 -8.24 14.89 -2.55
C GLU A 73 -6.90 14.24 -2.20
N ILE A 74 -6.78 12.96 -2.53
CA ILE A 74 -5.55 12.21 -2.26
C ILE A 74 -4.39 12.79 -3.07
N ALA A 75 -4.64 13.10 -4.34
CA ALA A 75 -3.61 13.64 -5.22
C ALA A 75 -3.12 15.00 -4.74
N GLU A 76 -4.04 15.86 -4.31
CA GLU A 76 -3.68 17.18 -3.81
C GLU A 76 -2.86 17.10 -2.53
N LEU A 77 -3.27 16.25 -1.59
CA LEU A 77 -2.53 16.08 -0.35
C LEU A 77 -1.14 15.54 -0.59
N ALA A 78 -1.02 14.57 -1.50
CA ALA A 78 0.30 14.02 -1.86
C ALA A 78 1.21 15.12 -2.45
N GLY A 79 0.64 15.99 -3.28
CA GLY A 79 1.37 17.11 -3.84
C GLY A 79 1.87 18.08 -2.78
N GLU A 80 1.02 18.37 -1.78
CA GLU A 80 1.41 19.22 -0.67
C GLU A 80 2.58 18.62 0.10
N PHE A 81 2.55 17.32 0.37
CA PHE A 81 3.65 16.65 1.05
C PHE A 81 4.95 16.77 0.26
N ARG A 82 4.88 16.54 -1.03
CA ARG A 82 6.08 16.59 -1.86
C ARG A 82 6.65 18.01 -1.91
N PHE A 83 5.80 19.01 -1.95
CA PHE A 83 6.23 20.41 -1.92
C PHE A 83 6.94 20.73 -0.61
N GLU A 84 6.34 20.35 0.52
CA GLU A 84 6.91 20.63 1.84
C GLU A 84 8.25 19.92 2.05
N TYR A 85 8.31 18.64 1.74
CA TYR A 85 9.54 17.88 1.93
C TYR A 85 10.61 18.26 0.92
N GLY A 86 10.21 18.61 -0.29
CA GLY A 86 11.13 19.12 -1.30
C GLY A 86 11.80 20.40 -0.86
N SER A 87 11.03 21.32 -0.23
CA SER A 87 11.58 22.58 0.26
C SER A 87 12.57 22.39 1.40
N LYS A 88 12.54 21.23 2.06
CA LYS A 88 13.49 20.88 3.11
C LYS A 88 14.65 20.04 2.60
N GLY A 89 14.80 19.94 1.28
CA GLY A 89 15.88 19.18 0.67
C GLY A 89 15.69 17.68 0.70
N LYS A 90 14.48 17.21 0.97
CA LYS A 90 14.17 15.79 1.01
C LYS A 90 13.40 15.39 -0.25
N SER A 91 13.70 14.20 -0.74
CA SER A 91 13.03 13.68 -1.92
C SER A 91 12.13 12.51 -1.54
N LEU A 92 10.86 12.59 -1.96
CA LEU A 92 9.89 11.51 -1.74
C LEU A 92 9.36 11.05 -3.10
N SER A 93 9.19 9.74 -3.25
CA SER A 93 8.61 9.24 -4.49
C SER A 93 7.14 9.63 -4.56
N THR A 94 6.65 9.80 -5.78
CA THR A 94 5.26 10.14 -6.02
C THR A 94 4.32 9.04 -5.49
N VAL A 95 4.68 7.78 -5.74
CA VAL A 95 3.84 6.66 -5.31
C VAL A 95 3.78 6.57 -3.79
N ASP A 96 4.92 6.71 -3.11
CA ASP A 96 4.94 6.64 -1.65
C ASP A 96 4.11 7.76 -1.02
N THR A 97 4.19 8.98 -1.57
CA THR A 97 3.38 10.09 -1.04
C THR A 97 1.90 9.90 -1.32
N LEU A 98 1.55 9.31 -2.47
CA LEU A 98 0.16 9.02 -2.78
C LEU A 98 -0.42 7.95 -1.85
N ILE A 99 0.36 6.95 -1.51
CA ILE A 99 -0.09 5.92 -0.58
C ILE A 99 -0.25 6.50 0.82
N ALA A 100 0.70 7.33 1.28
CA ALA A 100 0.59 7.99 2.57
C ALA A 100 -0.63 8.91 2.64
N ALA A 101 -0.88 9.68 1.58
CA ALA A 101 -2.04 10.56 1.50
C ALA A 101 -3.34 9.75 1.52
N THR A 102 -3.36 8.59 0.86
CA THR A 102 -4.52 7.70 0.87
C THR A 102 -4.85 7.27 2.30
N ALA A 103 -3.84 6.91 3.08
CA ALA A 103 -4.05 6.48 4.46
C ALA A 103 -4.69 7.60 5.28
N ILE A 104 -4.27 8.83 5.08
CA ILE A 104 -4.80 9.98 5.81
C ILE A 104 -6.24 10.27 5.40
N ILE A 105 -6.50 10.38 4.11
CA ILE A 105 -7.84 10.71 3.60
C ILE A 105 -8.86 9.63 3.96
N GLU A 106 -8.45 8.36 3.89
CA GLU A 106 -9.35 7.24 4.18
C GLU A 106 -9.37 6.85 5.65
N ASP A 107 -8.66 7.60 6.49
CA ASP A 107 -8.55 7.34 7.93
C ASP A 107 -8.11 5.89 8.20
N CYS A 108 -7.04 5.50 7.56
CA CYS A 108 -6.44 4.18 7.73
C CYS A 108 -5.09 4.29 8.40
N GLN A 109 -4.73 3.24 9.13
CA GLN A 109 -3.37 3.07 9.60
C GLN A 109 -2.57 2.46 8.46
N LEU A 110 -1.49 3.12 8.06
CA LEU A 110 -0.60 2.59 7.04
C LEU A 110 0.34 1.59 7.69
N VAL A 111 0.32 0.37 7.17
CA VAL A 111 1.21 -0.69 7.64
C VAL A 111 2.29 -0.89 6.59
N THR A 112 3.52 -0.61 6.97
CA THR A 112 4.65 -0.66 6.07
C THR A 112 5.78 -1.44 6.72
N ARG A 113 6.69 -1.94 5.91
CA ARG A 113 7.86 -2.64 6.44
C ARG A 113 8.73 -1.63 7.17
N ASN A 114 9.04 -1.95 8.42
CA ASN A 114 9.86 -1.06 9.22
C ASN A 114 11.32 -1.18 8.80
N LYS A 115 11.84 -0.10 8.24
CA LYS A 115 13.25 -0.05 7.84
C LYS A 115 13.98 0.91 8.73
N LYS A 116 15.10 0.44 9.24
CA LYS A 116 16.04 1.28 9.97
C LYS A 116 17.18 1.62 9.05
N ASP A 117 17.44 2.87 8.93
CA ASP A 117 18.55 3.34 8.11
C ASP A 117 19.79 3.52 8.94
#